data_8e1e920431a0e380f9018b32361fcf9e
#
_entry.id   8e1e920431a0e380f9018b32361fcf9e
#
_cell.length_a   1.000
_cell.length_b   1.000
_cell.length_c   1.000
_cell.angle_alpha   90.00
_cell.angle_beta   90.00
_cell.angle_gamma   90.00
#
_symmetry.space_group_name_H-M   'P 1'
#
loop_
_entity.id
_entity.type
_entity.pdbx_description
1 polymer ?
#
loop_
_entity_poly.entity_id
_entity_poly.type
_entity_poly.pdbx_seq_one_letter_code
_entity_poly.pdbx_strand_id
1 'polypeptide(L)'
;MSEQTKIALVTGANRGIGFQTARLLGLEGMTVLAGARDAQRGAEAARALTEEGVDARVLAIDITDATSVKAAVQRVEEEFGRLDVLVNNAGIWGVTGLSGTDLFREVLEVNVVSVMRVLDAFLPLLRRSEAARVVNVSSELGSITSLTDPADPFGGVDPGIAYPASKSALNMVTALYAKALAGTPAKVNAANPGYCATDMNGHSGPRSAEQGARVSLHLATLPEDGPSGVLWGHLALAEDPDSHGVLAW
;
A
#
# COMPACT_ATOMS: atom_id res chain seq x y z
N MET A 1 -19.02 -12.36 22.62
CA MET A 1 -19.43 -11.63 21.42
C MET A 1 -18.54 -12.13 20.30
N SER A 2 -19.09 -12.61 19.18
CA SER A 2 -18.24 -13.00 18.03
C SER A 2 -17.54 -11.73 17.52
N GLU A 3 -16.20 -11.78 17.44
CA GLU A 3 -15.42 -10.70 16.86
C GLU A 3 -15.90 -10.49 15.40
N GLN A 4 -16.31 -9.28 15.08
CA GLN A 4 -16.87 -9.00 13.75
C GLN A 4 -15.73 -9.06 12.72
N THR A 5 -15.91 -9.82 11.63
CA THR A 5 -14.91 -9.95 10.57
C THR A 5 -14.48 -8.58 10.03
N LYS A 6 -13.18 -8.32 10.00
CA LYS A 6 -12.59 -7.08 9.47
C LYS A 6 -12.69 -7.04 7.95
N ILE A 7 -12.92 -5.86 7.40
CA ILE A 7 -13.00 -5.61 5.95
C ILE A 7 -11.74 -4.88 5.51
N ALA A 8 -11.01 -5.48 4.58
CA ALA A 8 -9.76 -4.95 4.05
C ALA A 8 -9.86 -4.63 2.54
N LEU A 9 -9.48 -3.44 2.13
CA LEU A 9 -9.28 -3.07 0.73
C LEU A 9 -7.80 -2.99 0.41
N VAL A 10 -7.38 -3.69 -0.64
CA VAL A 10 -6.01 -3.60 -1.20
C VAL A 10 -6.09 -3.10 -2.63
N THR A 11 -5.57 -1.91 -2.93
CA THR A 11 -5.52 -1.40 -4.31
C THR A 11 -4.39 -2.05 -5.10
N GLY A 12 -4.63 -2.33 -6.39
CA GLY A 12 -3.65 -3.03 -7.23
C GLY A 12 -3.41 -4.48 -6.81
N ALA A 13 -4.44 -5.16 -6.28
CA ALA A 13 -4.36 -6.51 -5.73
C ALA A 13 -4.38 -7.63 -6.79
N ASN A 14 -4.36 -7.30 -8.08
CA ASN A 14 -4.42 -8.29 -9.15
C ASN A 14 -3.08 -9.00 -9.43
N ARG A 15 -1.96 -8.59 -8.81
CA ARG A 15 -0.62 -9.20 -8.97
C ARG A 15 0.37 -8.71 -7.92
N GLY A 16 1.55 -9.34 -7.88
CA GLY A 16 2.72 -8.89 -7.12
C GLY A 16 2.46 -8.74 -5.62
N ILE A 17 3.02 -7.68 -5.02
CA ILE A 17 2.90 -7.42 -3.58
C ILE A 17 1.43 -7.22 -3.18
N GLY A 18 0.62 -6.55 -3.99
CA GLY A 18 -0.80 -6.33 -3.68
C GLY A 18 -1.60 -7.63 -3.61
N PHE A 19 -1.37 -8.57 -4.53
CA PHE A 19 -1.99 -9.90 -4.48
C PHE A 19 -1.59 -10.67 -3.22
N GLN A 20 -0.30 -10.70 -2.91
CA GLN A 20 0.19 -11.38 -1.71
C GLN A 20 -0.29 -10.69 -0.42
N THR A 21 -0.41 -9.37 -0.40
CA THR A 21 -1.02 -8.64 0.73
C THR A 21 -2.49 -9.04 0.93
N ALA A 22 -3.26 -9.07 -0.15
CA ALA A 22 -4.65 -9.52 -0.12
C ALA A 22 -4.76 -10.96 0.40
N ARG A 23 -3.88 -11.85 -0.09
CA ARG A 23 -3.79 -13.24 0.36
C ARG A 23 -3.53 -13.35 1.86
N LEU A 24 -2.48 -12.67 2.34
CA LEU A 24 -2.08 -12.74 3.75
C LEU A 24 -3.15 -12.17 4.69
N LEU A 25 -3.78 -11.03 4.34
CA LEU A 25 -4.88 -10.46 5.12
C LEU A 25 -6.10 -11.40 5.19
N GLY A 26 -6.41 -12.08 4.09
CA GLY A 26 -7.48 -13.06 4.06
C GLY A 26 -7.19 -14.30 4.91
N LEU A 27 -5.93 -14.78 4.93
CA LEU A 27 -5.50 -15.87 5.80
C LEU A 27 -5.56 -15.50 7.30
N GLU A 28 -5.50 -14.19 7.64
CA GLU A 28 -5.79 -13.69 8.98
C GLU A 28 -7.31 -13.57 9.27
N GLY A 29 -8.17 -14.10 8.38
CA GLY A 29 -9.61 -14.14 8.57
C GLY A 29 -10.37 -12.87 8.20
N MET A 30 -9.75 -11.94 7.44
CA MET A 30 -10.43 -10.75 6.94
C MET A 30 -11.20 -11.05 5.65
N THR A 31 -12.32 -10.36 5.42
CA THR A 31 -12.91 -10.24 4.08
C THR A 31 -12.07 -9.26 3.27
N VAL A 32 -11.54 -9.71 2.13
CA VAL A 32 -10.61 -8.91 1.33
C VAL A 32 -11.26 -8.42 0.04
N LEU A 33 -11.24 -7.12 -0.16
CA LEU A 33 -11.64 -6.47 -1.39
C LEU A 33 -10.40 -6.30 -2.27
N ALA A 34 -10.26 -7.17 -3.28
CA ALA A 34 -9.18 -7.13 -4.25
C ALA A 34 -9.44 -5.99 -5.25
N GLY A 35 -8.87 -4.82 -4.97
CA GLY A 35 -9.01 -3.62 -5.79
C GLY A 35 -8.20 -3.71 -7.07
N ALA A 36 -8.86 -3.59 -8.23
CA ALA A 36 -8.22 -3.62 -9.54
C ALA A 36 -8.92 -2.69 -10.53
N ARG A 37 -8.14 -2.02 -11.38
CA ARG A 37 -8.66 -1.19 -12.48
C ARG A 37 -9.31 -2.05 -13.58
N ASP A 38 -8.67 -3.13 -13.93
CA ASP A 38 -9.17 -4.12 -14.88
C ASP A 38 -10.05 -5.13 -14.14
N ALA A 39 -11.36 -5.10 -14.43
CA ALA A 39 -12.34 -5.94 -13.76
C ALA A 39 -12.09 -7.44 -13.98
N GLN A 40 -11.61 -7.85 -15.18
CA GLN A 40 -11.33 -9.24 -15.50
C GLN A 40 -10.15 -9.76 -14.68
N ARG A 41 -9.02 -9.03 -14.67
CA ARG A 41 -7.84 -9.40 -13.88
C ARG A 41 -8.14 -9.37 -12.38
N GLY A 42 -8.99 -8.44 -11.94
CA GLY A 42 -9.45 -8.39 -10.55
C GLY A 42 -10.27 -9.62 -10.18
N ALA A 43 -11.18 -10.07 -11.07
CA ALA A 43 -11.98 -11.27 -10.86
C ALA A 43 -11.13 -12.55 -10.85
N GLU A 44 -10.13 -12.63 -11.73
CA GLU A 44 -9.17 -13.74 -11.77
C GLU A 44 -8.37 -13.83 -10.44
N ALA A 45 -7.89 -12.69 -9.93
CA ALA A 45 -7.18 -12.62 -8.66
C ALA A 45 -8.08 -13.01 -7.48
N ALA A 46 -9.31 -12.47 -7.41
CA ALA A 46 -10.24 -12.82 -6.35
C ALA A 46 -10.61 -14.31 -6.36
N ARG A 47 -10.79 -14.91 -7.55
CA ARG A 47 -11.02 -16.35 -7.69
C ARG A 47 -9.83 -17.15 -7.18
N ALA A 48 -8.61 -16.82 -7.59
CA ALA A 48 -7.39 -17.51 -7.12
C ALA A 48 -7.27 -17.45 -5.59
N LEU A 49 -7.56 -16.31 -4.97
CA LEU A 49 -7.57 -16.15 -3.51
C LEU A 49 -8.67 -17.03 -2.86
N THR A 50 -9.86 -17.10 -3.48
CA THR A 50 -10.97 -17.93 -2.97
C THR A 50 -10.65 -19.42 -3.04
N GLU A 51 -9.93 -19.86 -4.09
CA GLU A 51 -9.45 -21.24 -4.22
C GLU A 51 -8.45 -21.62 -3.11
N GLU A 52 -7.77 -20.63 -2.51
CA GLU A 52 -6.91 -20.80 -1.33
C GLU A 52 -7.66 -20.66 0.01
N GLY A 53 -9.00 -20.54 -0.01
CA GLY A 53 -9.84 -20.44 1.18
C GLY A 53 -9.99 -19.02 1.75
N VAL A 54 -9.56 -17.99 1.03
CA VAL A 54 -9.71 -16.58 1.43
C VAL A 54 -11.09 -16.06 1.04
N ASP A 55 -11.79 -15.36 1.95
CA ASP A 55 -12.99 -14.58 1.58
C ASP A 55 -12.56 -13.33 0.78
N ALA A 56 -12.37 -13.52 -0.52
CA ALA A 56 -11.91 -12.47 -1.44
C ALA A 56 -13.00 -12.08 -2.43
N ARG A 57 -13.19 -10.77 -2.58
CA ARG A 57 -14.18 -10.19 -3.52
C ARG A 57 -13.49 -9.16 -4.40
N VAL A 58 -13.82 -9.12 -5.69
CA VAL A 58 -13.30 -8.09 -6.58
C VAL A 58 -13.98 -6.75 -6.30
N LEU A 59 -13.19 -5.69 -6.21
CA LEU A 59 -13.66 -4.31 -6.22
C LEU A 59 -13.05 -3.58 -7.43
N ALA A 60 -13.88 -3.24 -8.41
CA ALA A 60 -13.43 -2.44 -9.54
C ALA A 60 -13.11 -1.02 -9.05
N ILE A 61 -11.85 -0.61 -9.18
CA ILE A 61 -11.38 0.71 -8.76
C ILE A 61 -10.18 1.14 -9.61
N ASP A 62 -10.35 2.24 -10.37
CA ASP A 62 -9.25 3.00 -10.93
C ASP A 62 -8.97 4.17 -9.99
N ILE A 63 -7.82 4.13 -9.33
CA ILE A 63 -7.45 5.16 -8.35
C ILE A 63 -7.21 6.53 -8.98
N THR A 64 -6.97 6.58 -10.29
CA THR A 64 -6.76 7.84 -11.04
C THR A 64 -8.07 8.51 -11.45
N ASP A 65 -9.20 7.78 -11.42
CA ASP A 65 -10.52 8.28 -11.77
C ASP A 65 -11.39 8.49 -10.52
N ALA A 66 -11.74 9.75 -10.24
CA ALA A 66 -12.56 10.12 -9.10
C ALA A 66 -13.97 9.48 -9.14
N THR A 67 -14.53 9.26 -10.34
CA THR A 67 -15.83 8.61 -10.50
C THR A 67 -15.76 7.14 -10.12
N SER A 68 -14.71 6.45 -10.56
CA SER A 68 -14.45 5.06 -10.20
C SER A 68 -14.25 4.89 -8.68
N VAL A 69 -13.46 5.78 -8.06
CA VAL A 69 -13.23 5.77 -6.60
C VAL A 69 -14.54 5.98 -5.85
N LYS A 70 -15.37 6.94 -6.27
CA LYS A 70 -16.67 7.20 -5.66
C LYS A 70 -17.60 5.97 -5.75
N ALA A 71 -17.67 5.32 -6.90
CA ALA A 71 -18.47 4.10 -7.10
C ALA A 71 -17.97 2.95 -6.19
N ALA A 72 -16.67 2.80 -6.03
CA ALA A 72 -16.07 1.82 -5.13
C ALA A 72 -16.45 2.10 -3.66
N VAL A 73 -16.41 3.36 -3.21
CA VAL A 73 -16.84 3.75 -1.86
C VAL A 73 -18.32 3.39 -1.63
N GLN A 74 -19.19 3.76 -2.57
CA GLN A 74 -20.63 3.45 -2.46
C GLN A 74 -20.88 1.94 -2.30
N ARG A 75 -20.22 1.12 -3.11
CA ARG A 75 -20.34 -0.33 -3.02
C ARG A 75 -19.89 -0.86 -1.66
N VAL A 76 -18.77 -0.38 -1.13
CA VAL A 76 -18.26 -0.81 0.20
C VAL A 76 -19.20 -0.33 1.30
N GLU A 77 -19.76 0.87 1.18
CA GLU A 77 -20.73 1.39 2.15
C GLU A 77 -22.02 0.57 2.18
N GLU A 78 -22.58 0.25 1.00
CA GLU A 78 -23.80 -0.56 0.86
C GLU A 78 -23.62 -1.99 1.38
N GLU A 79 -22.46 -2.60 1.13
CA GLU A 79 -22.23 -4.01 1.44
C GLU A 79 -21.76 -4.22 2.90
N PHE A 80 -20.93 -3.31 3.44
CA PHE A 80 -20.28 -3.51 4.73
C PHE A 80 -20.50 -2.37 5.74
N GLY A 81 -20.86 -1.18 5.30
CA GLY A 81 -21.08 0.00 6.13
C GLY A 81 -19.80 0.63 6.70
N ARG A 82 -18.64 -0.03 6.64
CA ARG A 82 -17.34 0.42 7.14
C ARG A 82 -16.18 -0.17 6.34
N LEU A 83 -14.99 0.35 6.60
CA LEU A 83 -13.72 -0.23 6.14
C LEU A 83 -12.74 -0.27 7.31
N ASP A 84 -12.14 -1.42 7.59
CA ASP A 84 -11.22 -1.59 8.73
C ASP A 84 -9.74 -1.46 8.32
N VAL A 85 -9.40 -1.91 7.11
CA VAL A 85 -8.04 -1.86 6.57
C VAL A 85 -8.06 -1.28 5.16
N LEU A 86 -7.23 -0.27 4.92
CA LEU A 86 -6.95 0.26 3.58
C LEU A 86 -5.46 0.12 3.28
N VAL A 87 -5.12 -0.70 2.26
CA VAL A 87 -3.75 -0.80 1.74
C VAL A 87 -3.68 -0.12 0.38
N ASN A 88 -3.12 1.08 0.33
CA ASN A 88 -2.79 1.79 -0.90
C ASN A 88 -1.51 1.21 -1.48
N ASN A 89 -1.65 0.13 -2.26
CA ASN A 89 -0.53 -0.58 -2.87
C ASN A 89 -0.34 -0.23 -4.36
N ALA A 90 -1.40 0.16 -5.07
CA ALA A 90 -1.29 0.54 -6.48
C ALA A 90 -0.29 1.68 -6.66
N GLY A 91 0.64 1.51 -7.60
CA GLY A 91 1.67 2.49 -7.90
C GLY A 91 2.45 2.12 -9.16
N ILE A 92 3.24 3.06 -9.65
CA ILE A 92 4.10 2.88 -10.83
C ILE A 92 5.52 3.35 -10.54
N TRP A 93 6.49 2.72 -11.21
CA TRP A 93 7.88 3.20 -11.26
C TRP A 93 8.06 4.28 -12.33
N GLY A 94 7.41 4.07 -13.47
CA GLY A 94 7.50 4.96 -14.64
C GLY A 94 6.49 4.58 -15.72
N VAL A 95 6.52 5.32 -16.82
CA VAL A 95 5.67 5.11 -18.00
C VAL A 95 6.53 5.10 -19.24
N THR A 96 6.44 4.04 -20.03
CA THR A 96 7.18 3.90 -21.29
C THR A 96 6.87 5.05 -22.23
N GLY A 97 7.91 5.67 -22.77
CA GLY A 97 7.80 6.80 -23.72
C GLY A 97 7.68 8.18 -23.06
N LEU A 98 7.55 8.27 -21.74
CA LEU A 98 7.62 9.53 -21.01
C LEU A 98 9.01 9.77 -20.40
N SER A 99 9.40 11.03 -20.30
CA SER A 99 10.65 11.45 -19.67
C SER A 99 10.52 12.86 -19.04
N GLY A 100 11.51 13.24 -18.26
CA GLY A 100 11.57 14.57 -17.66
C GLY A 100 10.33 14.91 -16.83
N THR A 101 9.80 16.13 -17.02
CA THR A 101 8.67 16.65 -16.23
C THR A 101 7.34 15.95 -16.52
N ASP A 102 7.15 15.37 -17.69
CA ASP A 102 5.91 14.66 -18.01
C ASP A 102 5.86 13.30 -17.31
N LEU A 103 6.98 12.56 -17.27
CA LEU A 103 7.13 11.39 -16.46
C LEU A 103 6.91 11.71 -14.96
N PHE A 104 7.52 12.79 -14.50
CA PHE A 104 7.41 13.22 -13.10
C PHE A 104 5.94 13.50 -12.71
N ARG A 105 5.17 14.21 -13.55
CA ARG A 105 3.75 14.47 -13.31
C ARG A 105 2.93 13.19 -13.23
N GLU A 106 3.15 12.26 -14.16
CA GLU A 106 2.39 11.01 -14.20
C GLU A 106 2.68 10.14 -12.98
N VAL A 107 3.95 10.03 -12.57
CA VAL A 107 4.32 9.26 -11.39
C VAL A 107 3.76 9.89 -10.10
N LEU A 108 3.77 11.23 -9.98
CA LEU A 108 3.13 11.92 -8.86
C LEU A 108 1.61 11.75 -8.86
N GLU A 109 0.95 11.82 -10.02
CA GLU A 109 -0.49 11.60 -10.11
C GLU A 109 -0.88 10.23 -9.58
N VAL A 110 -0.18 9.18 -10.01
CA VAL A 110 -0.52 7.80 -9.59
C VAL A 110 -0.10 7.53 -8.14
N ASN A 111 1.14 7.87 -7.78
CA ASN A 111 1.72 7.43 -6.50
C ASN A 111 1.35 8.33 -5.31
N VAL A 112 0.87 9.54 -5.55
CA VAL A 112 0.57 10.53 -4.49
C VAL A 112 -0.87 11.03 -4.58
N VAL A 113 -1.23 11.70 -5.68
CA VAL A 113 -2.55 12.35 -5.82
C VAL A 113 -3.66 11.31 -5.76
N SER A 114 -3.49 10.20 -6.46
CA SER A 114 -4.48 9.11 -6.45
C SER A 114 -4.59 8.42 -5.08
N VAL A 115 -3.48 8.27 -4.35
CA VAL A 115 -3.51 7.74 -2.98
C VAL A 115 -4.29 8.66 -2.05
N MET A 116 -4.08 9.97 -2.13
CA MET A 116 -4.87 10.95 -1.37
C MET A 116 -6.35 10.87 -1.74
N ARG A 117 -6.67 10.81 -3.05
CA ARG A 117 -8.05 10.67 -3.56
C ARG A 117 -8.75 9.45 -2.94
N VAL A 118 -8.10 8.29 -2.94
CA VAL A 118 -8.65 7.07 -2.34
C VAL A 118 -8.81 7.24 -0.83
N LEU A 119 -7.79 7.75 -0.14
CA LEU A 119 -7.81 7.91 1.30
C LEU A 119 -8.91 8.88 1.75
N ASP A 120 -9.03 10.04 1.11
CA ASP A 120 -10.09 11.03 1.39
C ASP A 120 -11.49 10.44 1.17
N ALA A 121 -11.67 9.71 0.06
CA ALA A 121 -12.95 9.13 -0.28
C ALA A 121 -13.39 8.02 0.71
N PHE A 122 -12.46 7.17 1.16
CA PHE A 122 -12.73 6.10 2.11
C PHE A 122 -12.66 6.53 3.58
N LEU A 123 -12.18 7.74 3.88
CA LEU A 123 -12.03 8.23 5.26
C LEU A 123 -13.31 8.15 6.11
N PRO A 124 -14.51 8.46 5.58
CA PRO A 124 -15.75 8.29 6.34
C PRO A 124 -16.01 6.84 6.78
N LEU A 125 -15.69 5.85 5.92
CA LEU A 125 -15.86 4.42 6.23
C LEU A 125 -14.77 3.93 7.20
N LEU A 126 -13.54 4.41 7.07
CA LEU A 126 -12.45 4.14 8.01
C LEU A 126 -12.76 4.66 9.42
N ARG A 127 -13.41 5.83 9.53
CA ARG A 127 -13.83 6.40 10.82
C ARG A 127 -14.94 5.62 11.52
N ARG A 128 -15.64 4.73 10.81
CA ARG A 128 -16.65 3.82 11.40
C ARG A 128 -16.03 2.53 11.95
N SER A 129 -14.75 2.28 11.65
CA SER A 129 -14.01 1.17 12.23
C SER A 129 -13.58 1.48 13.67
N GLU A 130 -13.65 0.49 14.55
CA GLU A 130 -13.16 0.61 15.92
C GLU A 130 -11.62 0.74 15.98
N ALA A 131 -10.92 0.24 14.95
CA ALA A 131 -9.46 0.22 14.92
C ALA A 131 -8.91 0.24 13.49
N ALA A 132 -9.20 1.32 12.73
CA ALA A 132 -8.78 1.42 11.33
C ALA A 132 -7.25 1.38 11.16
N ARG A 133 -6.80 0.70 10.11
CA ARG A 133 -5.39 0.63 9.69
C ARG A 133 -5.26 1.08 8.25
N VAL A 134 -4.45 2.10 8.02
CA VAL A 134 -4.10 2.58 6.67
C VAL A 134 -2.63 2.32 6.43
N VAL A 135 -2.34 1.63 5.35
CA VAL A 135 -0.98 1.28 4.91
C VAL A 135 -0.75 1.87 3.52
N ASN A 136 0.18 2.80 3.41
CA ASN A 136 0.61 3.33 2.12
C ASN A 136 1.90 2.63 1.70
N VAL A 137 1.87 1.84 0.63
CA VAL A 137 3.07 1.13 0.15
C VAL A 137 4.02 2.14 -0.47
N SER A 138 5.06 2.45 0.29
CA SER A 138 6.12 3.38 -0.05
C SER A 138 7.40 2.63 -0.46
N SER A 139 8.54 3.20 -0.16
CA SER A 139 9.86 2.65 -0.46
C SER A 139 10.90 3.35 0.39
N GLU A 140 12.00 2.67 0.69
CA GLU A 140 13.22 3.26 1.23
C GLU A 140 13.82 4.34 0.30
N LEU A 141 13.61 4.21 -1.02
CA LEU A 141 13.95 5.26 -1.98
C LEU A 141 13.16 6.57 -1.77
N GLY A 142 12.12 6.58 -0.96
CA GLY A 142 11.42 7.79 -0.50
C GLY A 142 12.04 8.42 0.76
N SER A 143 13.04 7.80 1.37
CA SER A 143 13.78 8.36 2.50
C SER A 143 14.86 9.32 2.01
N ILE A 144 14.72 10.60 2.34
CA ILE A 144 15.75 11.61 2.02
C ILE A 144 17.02 11.28 2.78
N THR A 145 16.90 10.86 4.03
CA THR A 145 18.03 10.48 4.87
C THR A 145 18.82 9.33 4.26
N SER A 146 18.14 8.26 3.82
CA SER A 146 18.82 7.10 3.20
C SER A 146 19.52 7.46 1.89
N LEU A 147 18.87 8.23 1.01
CA LEU A 147 19.45 8.62 -0.28
C LEU A 147 20.58 9.64 -0.20
N THR A 148 20.71 10.35 0.91
CA THR A 148 21.78 11.35 1.13
C THR A 148 22.88 10.84 2.06
N ASP A 149 22.75 9.60 2.57
CA ASP A 149 23.79 8.96 3.38
C ASP A 149 25.01 8.63 2.50
N PRO A 150 26.22 9.01 2.91
CA PRO A 150 27.45 8.61 2.20
C PRO A 150 27.67 7.09 2.10
N ALA A 151 27.05 6.32 3.00
CA ALA A 151 27.03 4.85 2.97
C ALA A 151 25.87 4.28 2.15
N ASP A 152 25.24 5.09 1.29
CA ASP A 152 24.06 4.77 0.49
C ASP A 152 24.02 3.30 0.02
N PRO A 153 23.02 2.51 0.48
CA PRO A 153 22.86 1.12 0.07
C PRO A 153 22.50 0.98 -1.41
N PHE A 154 22.10 2.07 -2.06
CA PHE A 154 21.69 2.13 -3.46
C PHE A 154 22.77 2.77 -4.36
N GLY A 155 23.97 3.07 -3.84
CA GLY A 155 25.04 3.81 -4.50
C GLY A 155 25.57 3.27 -5.85
N GLY A 156 25.03 2.17 -6.34
CA GLY A 156 25.26 1.65 -7.69
C GLY A 156 24.03 1.68 -8.59
N VAL A 157 22.90 2.20 -8.10
CA VAL A 157 21.63 2.23 -8.82
C VAL A 157 21.22 3.68 -9.07
N ASP A 158 20.92 4.04 -10.33
CA ASP A 158 20.26 5.30 -10.63
C ASP A 158 18.73 5.08 -10.50
N PRO A 159 18.10 5.50 -9.39
CA PRO A 159 16.66 5.33 -9.20
C PRO A 159 15.84 6.35 -10.00
N GLY A 160 16.48 7.23 -10.78
CA GLY A 160 15.86 8.37 -11.42
C GLY A 160 15.31 9.38 -10.39
N ILE A 161 14.56 10.38 -10.86
CA ILE A 161 14.03 11.45 -9.98
C ILE A 161 12.56 11.20 -9.62
N ALA A 162 11.75 10.74 -10.56
CA ALA A 162 10.28 10.75 -10.42
C ALA A 162 9.79 9.81 -9.32
N TYR A 163 10.27 8.57 -9.29
CA TYR A 163 9.81 7.58 -8.32
C TYR A 163 10.25 7.92 -6.88
N PRO A 164 11.52 8.17 -6.59
CA PRO A 164 11.95 8.55 -5.24
C PRO A 164 11.22 9.78 -4.71
N ALA A 165 11.13 10.84 -5.53
CA ALA A 165 10.42 12.06 -5.15
C ALA A 165 8.92 11.78 -4.84
N SER A 166 8.27 10.89 -5.62
CA SER A 166 6.88 10.50 -5.35
C SER A 166 6.75 9.75 -4.02
N LYS A 167 7.71 8.91 -3.67
CA LYS A 167 7.68 8.14 -2.41
C LYS A 167 8.01 9.03 -1.20
N SER A 168 8.90 10.02 -1.35
CA SER A 168 9.10 11.07 -0.32
C SER A 168 7.83 11.88 -0.09
N ALA A 169 7.14 12.29 -1.16
CA ALA A 169 5.85 12.97 -1.04
C ALA A 169 4.78 12.10 -0.38
N LEU A 170 4.72 10.80 -0.72
CA LEU A 170 3.80 9.84 -0.09
C LEU A 170 4.11 9.64 1.40
N ASN A 171 5.39 9.62 1.78
CA ASN A 171 5.82 9.57 3.17
C ASN A 171 5.30 10.79 3.95
N MET A 172 5.44 12.00 3.40
CA MET A 172 4.89 13.21 4.01
C MET A 172 3.36 13.18 4.12
N VAL A 173 2.66 12.75 3.07
CA VAL A 173 1.20 12.55 3.09
C VAL A 173 0.81 11.58 4.21
N THR A 174 1.52 10.46 4.35
CA THR A 174 1.28 9.47 5.41
C THR A 174 1.42 10.08 6.80
N ALA A 175 2.49 10.82 7.06
CA ALA A 175 2.74 11.48 8.33
C ALA A 175 1.64 12.53 8.67
N LEU A 176 1.18 13.29 7.66
CA LEU A 176 0.13 14.29 7.84
C LEU A 176 -1.24 13.68 8.12
N TYR A 177 -1.62 12.56 7.45
CA TYR A 177 -2.85 11.85 7.80
C TYR A 177 -2.77 11.18 9.18
N ALA A 178 -1.63 10.62 9.56
CA ALA A 178 -1.41 10.12 10.92
C ALA A 178 -1.60 11.22 11.95
N LYS A 179 -1.07 12.42 11.69
CA LYS A 179 -1.26 13.60 12.56
C LYS A 179 -2.73 14.05 12.61
N ALA A 180 -3.42 14.07 11.46
CA ALA A 180 -4.82 14.48 11.37
C ALA A 180 -5.78 13.50 12.09
N LEU A 181 -5.38 12.23 12.22
CA LEU A 181 -6.12 11.18 12.91
C LEU A 181 -5.58 10.91 14.33
N ALA A 182 -4.65 11.73 14.83
CA ALA A 182 -4.15 11.62 16.20
C ALA A 182 -5.30 11.75 17.21
N GLY A 183 -5.26 10.92 18.27
CA GLY A 183 -6.34 10.85 19.26
C GLY A 183 -7.53 9.96 18.86
N THR A 184 -7.49 9.36 17.68
CA THR A 184 -8.40 8.28 17.27
C THR A 184 -7.69 6.91 17.32
N PRO A 185 -8.41 5.77 17.32
CA PRO A 185 -7.79 4.45 17.27
C PRO A 185 -7.16 4.10 15.92
N ALA A 186 -7.33 4.96 14.89
CA ALA A 186 -6.77 4.73 13.57
C ALA A 186 -5.25 4.87 13.54
N LYS A 187 -4.58 4.01 12.77
CA LYS A 187 -3.14 4.08 12.50
C LYS A 187 -2.89 4.27 11.00
N VAL A 188 -1.99 5.17 10.65
CA VAL A 188 -1.61 5.43 9.25
C VAL A 188 -0.10 5.35 9.13
N ASN A 189 0.41 4.40 8.35
CA ASN A 189 1.84 4.16 8.21
C ASN A 189 2.25 3.94 6.75
N ALA A 190 3.51 4.22 6.45
CA ALA A 190 4.15 3.90 5.18
C ALA A 190 4.89 2.57 5.29
N ALA A 191 4.72 1.69 4.30
CA ALA A 191 5.36 0.40 4.22
C ALA A 191 6.56 0.45 3.27
N ASN A 192 7.73 -0.02 3.72
CA ASN A 192 8.88 -0.31 2.86
C ASN A 192 9.01 -1.82 2.62
N PRO A 193 8.52 -2.36 1.49
CA PRO A 193 8.60 -3.81 1.21
C PRO A 193 10.02 -4.30 0.96
N GLY A 194 10.98 -3.41 0.71
CA GLY A 194 12.29 -3.70 0.15
C GLY A 194 12.21 -3.98 -1.36
N TYR A 195 13.33 -4.37 -1.96
CA TYR A 195 13.44 -4.62 -3.40
C TYR A 195 12.90 -6.01 -3.76
N CYS A 196 11.62 -6.07 -4.14
CA CYS A 196 10.90 -7.32 -4.41
C CYS A 196 10.85 -7.62 -5.91
N ALA A 197 11.00 -8.91 -6.27
CA ALA A 197 10.83 -9.42 -7.63
C ALA A 197 9.34 -9.34 -8.04
N THR A 198 9.02 -8.37 -8.88
CA THR A 198 7.67 -8.12 -9.39
C THR A 198 7.72 -7.69 -10.85
N ASP A 199 6.57 -7.65 -11.53
CA ASP A 199 6.48 -7.15 -12.91
C ASP A 199 6.98 -5.70 -13.04
N MET A 200 6.92 -4.91 -11.99
CA MET A 200 7.35 -3.51 -11.99
C MET A 200 8.83 -3.35 -12.34
N ASN A 201 9.66 -4.32 -11.96
CA ASN A 201 11.11 -4.30 -12.14
C ASN A 201 11.65 -5.51 -12.94
N GLY A 202 10.78 -6.17 -13.72
CA GLY A 202 11.18 -7.35 -14.50
C GLY A 202 11.66 -8.52 -13.63
N HIS A 203 11.12 -8.64 -12.41
CA HIS A 203 11.45 -9.68 -11.44
C HIS A 203 12.93 -9.70 -10.98
N SER A 204 13.58 -8.52 -10.93
CA SER A 204 15.01 -8.41 -10.60
C SER A 204 15.34 -8.27 -9.12
N GLY A 205 14.34 -8.14 -8.24
CA GLY A 205 14.54 -8.01 -6.80
C GLY A 205 14.98 -9.32 -6.13
N PRO A 206 15.80 -9.28 -5.04
CA PRO A 206 16.19 -10.46 -4.28
C PRO A 206 15.09 -11.00 -3.36
N ARG A 207 14.09 -10.17 -3.04
CA ARG A 207 12.97 -10.54 -2.16
C ARG A 207 11.78 -11.02 -2.99
N SER A 208 11.01 -11.95 -2.46
CA SER A 208 9.75 -12.34 -3.09
C SER A 208 8.65 -11.28 -2.84
N ALA A 209 7.61 -11.29 -3.68
CA ALA A 209 6.43 -10.45 -3.47
C ALA A 209 5.74 -10.75 -2.12
N GLU A 210 5.78 -12.02 -1.66
CA GLU A 210 5.23 -12.41 -0.36
C GLU A 210 6.05 -11.81 0.80
N GLN A 211 7.38 -11.85 0.73
CA GLN A 211 8.22 -11.20 1.75
C GLN A 211 7.92 -9.69 1.85
N GLY A 212 7.73 -9.02 0.71
CA GLY A 212 7.32 -7.61 0.70
C GLY A 212 5.91 -7.38 1.27
N ALA A 213 4.98 -8.29 1.02
CA ALA A 213 3.60 -8.20 1.51
C ALA A 213 3.49 -8.37 3.04
N ARG A 214 4.41 -9.11 3.67
CA ARG A 214 4.47 -9.28 5.14
C ARG A 214 4.66 -7.95 5.86
N VAL A 215 5.31 -6.98 5.23
CA VAL A 215 5.43 -5.60 5.75
C VAL A 215 4.05 -4.94 5.84
N SER A 216 3.27 -5.02 4.76
CA SER A 216 1.90 -4.49 4.73
C SER A 216 0.98 -5.21 5.71
N LEU A 217 1.10 -6.54 5.83
CA LEU A 217 0.37 -7.34 6.81
C LEU A 217 0.66 -6.85 8.23
N HIS A 218 1.95 -6.72 8.61
CA HIS A 218 2.33 -6.25 9.94
C HIS A 218 1.68 -4.91 10.27
N LEU A 219 1.75 -3.93 9.36
CA LEU A 219 1.17 -2.60 9.57
C LEU A 219 -0.37 -2.62 9.60
N ALA A 220 -1.00 -3.52 8.85
CA ALA A 220 -2.45 -3.69 8.80
C ALA A 220 -3.02 -4.40 10.05
N THR A 221 -2.17 -5.11 10.80
CA THR A 221 -2.56 -5.86 11.99
C THR A 221 -1.99 -5.30 13.30
N LEU A 222 -1.42 -4.09 13.25
CA LEU A 222 -0.87 -3.41 14.44
C LEU A 222 -1.88 -3.36 15.59
N PRO A 223 -1.43 -3.61 16.82
CA PRO A 223 -2.25 -3.41 18.03
C PRO A 223 -2.57 -1.93 18.24
N GLU A 224 -3.42 -1.64 19.22
CA GLU A 224 -3.87 -0.26 19.50
C GLU A 224 -2.72 0.66 19.93
N ASP A 225 -1.75 0.15 20.66
CA ASP A 225 -0.54 0.85 21.10
C ASP A 225 0.58 0.90 20.06
N GLY A 226 0.36 0.33 18.87
CA GLY A 226 1.31 0.34 17.77
C GLY A 226 1.57 1.73 17.20
N PRO A 227 2.66 1.91 16.43
CA PRO A 227 3.06 3.19 15.86
C PRO A 227 2.05 3.73 14.84
N SER A 228 2.05 5.06 14.67
CA SER A 228 1.35 5.76 13.59
C SER A 228 2.22 6.91 13.09
N GLY A 229 2.29 7.12 11.78
CA GLY A 229 3.12 8.15 11.16
C GLY A 229 4.59 7.73 11.02
N VAL A 230 4.85 6.45 10.75
CA VAL A 230 6.22 5.94 10.52
C VAL A 230 6.37 5.34 9.12
N LEU A 231 7.59 5.38 8.59
CA LEU A 231 8.04 4.49 7.52
C LEU A 231 8.62 3.24 8.18
N TRP A 232 7.99 2.10 7.95
CA TRP A 232 8.40 0.83 8.56
C TRP A 232 8.54 -0.26 7.51
N GLY A 233 9.54 -1.10 7.66
CA GLY A 233 9.71 -2.25 6.79
C GLY A 233 11.10 -2.80 6.76
N HIS A 234 11.49 -3.35 5.62
CA HIS A 234 12.77 -3.98 5.39
C HIS A 234 13.92 -2.97 5.56
N LEU A 235 14.97 -3.40 6.23
CA LEU A 235 16.20 -2.61 6.48
C LEU A 235 17.33 -3.12 5.59
N ALA A 236 17.56 -2.46 4.45
CA ALA A 236 18.52 -2.92 3.45
C ALA A 236 19.99 -2.98 3.94
N LEU A 237 20.36 -2.18 4.95
CA LEU A 237 21.69 -2.14 5.53
C LEU A 237 21.87 -3.01 6.78
N ALA A 238 20.83 -3.73 7.23
CA ALA A 238 20.95 -4.61 8.37
C ALA A 238 21.79 -5.85 8.04
N GLU A 239 22.55 -6.35 9.02
CA GLU A 239 23.34 -7.58 8.87
C GLU A 239 22.45 -8.80 8.56
N ASP A 240 21.27 -8.84 9.17
CA ASP A 240 20.25 -9.85 8.86
C ASP A 240 19.36 -9.34 7.69
N PRO A 241 19.35 -10.06 6.55
CA PRO A 241 18.59 -9.66 5.36
C PRO A 241 17.07 -9.69 5.57
N ASP A 242 16.58 -10.29 6.64
CA ASP A 242 15.16 -10.30 6.99
C ASP A 242 14.81 -9.29 8.10
N SER A 243 15.75 -8.43 8.48
CA SER A 243 15.49 -7.37 9.47
C SER A 243 14.46 -6.37 9.00
N HIS A 244 13.59 -6.00 9.94
CA HIS A 244 12.55 -5.00 9.73
C HIS A 244 12.55 -4.00 10.88
N GLY A 245 12.21 -2.75 10.59
CA GLY A 245 12.18 -1.69 11.59
C GLY A 245 11.64 -0.37 11.06
N VAL A 246 11.74 0.66 11.89
CA VAL A 246 11.42 2.04 11.49
C VAL A 246 12.62 2.60 10.72
N LEU A 247 12.33 3.12 9.54
CA LEU A 247 13.30 3.84 8.71
C LEU A 247 13.17 5.35 8.97
N ALA A 248 14.29 6.08 8.81
CA ALA A 248 14.24 7.54 8.75
C ALA A 248 13.47 8.02 7.50
N TRP A 249 12.85 9.19 7.61
CA TRP A 249 12.15 9.82 6.48
C TRP A 249 13.08 10.37 5.40
#